data_47745446ee64607d0bcebe504bc76f85
#
_entry.id   47745446ee64607d0bcebe504bc76f85
#
_cell.length_a   1.000
_cell.length_b   1.000
_cell.length_c   1.000
_cell.angle_alpha   90.00
_cell.angle_beta   90.00
_cell.angle_gamma   90.00
#
_symmetry.space_group_name_H-M   'P 1'
#
loop_
_entity.id
_entity.type
_entity.pdbx_description
1 polymer ?
#
loop_
_entity_poly.entity_id
_entity_poly.type
_entity_poly.pdbx_seq_one_letter_code
_entity_poly.pdbx_strand_id
1 'polypeptide(L)'
;MVHANTKYTARRDSRRLAKASSRARSLLTATLLSGGALALGLASAGGTYALLNASVQTPAVTVTAGTFELRVNGAASSALGTWAAVTPATPVARSFTVTSVGDVPSVLNARIATTTSTAITANTQARLTPVANAAACAVGLGGPLADLSGYTLGSLDRLAAGQTKTYCLEVRLRPATPTTQSGQGVGFTLTIGADQEAR
;
A
#
# COMPACT_ATOMS: atom_id res chain seq x y z
N MET A 1 -69.19 -82.25 -18.80
CA MET A 1 -68.12 -82.08 -17.79
C MET A 1 -67.06 -81.10 -18.26
N VAL A 2 -67.30 -79.79 -18.22
CA VAL A 2 -66.28 -78.79 -18.52
C VAL A 2 -66.69 -77.51 -17.73
N HIS A 3 -66.42 -77.41 -16.44
CA HIS A 3 -66.62 -76.17 -15.67
C HIS A 3 -65.61 -75.95 -14.49
N ALA A 4 -64.45 -76.65 -14.51
CA ALA A 4 -63.54 -76.54 -13.37
C ALA A 4 -62.26 -75.71 -13.62
N ASN A 5 -62.07 -75.16 -14.82
CA ASN A 5 -60.72 -74.56 -15.16
C ASN A 5 -60.65 -73.02 -15.24
N THR A 6 -61.81 -72.36 -15.20
CA THR A 6 -61.87 -70.89 -15.37
C THR A 6 -61.57 -70.13 -14.07
N LYS A 7 -61.77 -70.68 -12.89
CA LYS A 7 -61.51 -69.99 -11.61
C LYS A 7 -60.07 -69.94 -11.17
N TYR A 8 -59.22 -70.87 -11.70
CA TYR A 8 -57.82 -70.93 -11.31
C TYR A 8 -56.92 -69.95 -12.06
N THR A 9 -57.25 -69.64 -13.29
CA THR A 9 -56.49 -68.68 -14.11
C THR A 9 -56.72 -67.23 -13.65
N ALA A 10 -57.94 -66.86 -13.30
CA ALA A 10 -58.27 -65.53 -12.84
C ALA A 10 -57.57 -65.14 -11.52
N ARG A 11 -57.32 -66.11 -10.62
CA ARG A 11 -56.65 -65.86 -9.34
C ARG A 11 -55.13 -65.67 -9.47
N ARG A 12 -54.53 -66.27 -10.51
CA ARG A 12 -53.09 -66.08 -10.78
C ARG A 12 -52.84 -64.73 -11.41
N ASP A 13 -53.65 -64.24 -12.29
CA ASP A 13 -53.51 -62.97 -12.95
C ASP A 13 -53.73 -61.80 -12.00
N SER A 14 -54.65 -61.87 -11.09
CA SER A 14 -54.88 -60.84 -10.07
C SER A 14 -53.67 -60.68 -9.11
N ARG A 15 -52.99 -61.79 -8.79
CA ARG A 15 -51.76 -61.75 -7.96
C ARG A 15 -50.54 -61.13 -8.70
N ARG A 16 -50.50 -61.35 -10.01
CA ARG A 16 -49.40 -60.77 -10.84
C ARG A 16 -49.60 -59.28 -11.00
N LEU A 17 -50.79 -58.80 -11.23
CA LEU A 17 -51.12 -57.40 -11.34
C LEU A 17 -50.91 -56.64 -10.01
N ALA A 18 -51.30 -57.23 -8.88
CA ALA A 18 -51.10 -56.66 -7.58
C ALA A 18 -49.61 -56.54 -7.22
N LYS A 19 -48.79 -57.53 -7.63
CA LYS A 19 -47.33 -57.51 -7.39
C LYS A 19 -46.58 -56.55 -8.31
N ALA A 20 -47.11 -56.31 -9.51
CA ALA A 20 -46.57 -55.30 -10.43
C ALA A 20 -46.86 -53.87 -9.95
N SER A 21 -48.09 -53.63 -9.44
CA SER A 21 -48.47 -52.31 -8.92
C SER A 21 -47.71 -51.92 -7.65
N SER A 22 -47.37 -52.90 -6.78
CA SER A 22 -46.59 -52.61 -5.58
C SER A 22 -45.13 -52.24 -5.92
N ARG A 23 -44.54 -52.87 -6.93
CA ARG A 23 -43.18 -52.55 -7.43
C ARG A 23 -43.14 -51.19 -8.13
N ALA A 24 -44.19 -50.82 -8.88
CA ALA A 24 -44.28 -49.52 -9.51
C ALA A 24 -44.43 -48.41 -8.48
N ARG A 25 -45.20 -48.62 -7.44
CA ARG A 25 -45.35 -47.64 -6.32
C ARG A 25 -44.05 -47.49 -5.53
N SER A 26 -43.30 -48.58 -5.30
CA SER A 26 -42.02 -48.58 -4.61
C SER A 26 -40.95 -47.84 -5.42
N LEU A 27 -40.95 -48.03 -6.74
CA LEU A 27 -40.02 -47.26 -7.63
C LEU A 27 -40.38 -45.78 -7.70
N LEU A 28 -41.64 -45.42 -7.76
CA LEU A 28 -42.09 -44.02 -7.75
C LEU A 28 -41.73 -43.31 -6.43
N THR A 29 -41.89 -43.98 -5.29
CA THR A 29 -41.53 -43.40 -4.00
C THR A 29 -40.02 -43.28 -3.85
N ALA A 30 -39.22 -44.24 -4.35
CA ALA A 30 -37.77 -44.17 -4.33
C ALA A 30 -37.25 -43.03 -5.21
N THR A 31 -37.81 -42.82 -6.40
CA THR A 31 -37.43 -41.72 -7.28
C THR A 31 -37.84 -40.35 -6.73
N LEU A 32 -38.99 -40.23 -6.09
CA LEU A 32 -39.40 -38.99 -5.43
C LEU A 32 -38.50 -38.63 -4.23
N LEU A 33 -38.15 -39.64 -3.42
CA LEU A 33 -37.22 -39.41 -2.29
C LEU A 33 -35.84 -39.06 -2.72
N SER A 34 -35.31 -39.72 -3.76
CA SER A 34 -33.96 -39.38 -4.29
C SER A 34 -33.95 -38.03 -5.01
N GLY A 35 -35.02 -37.69 -5.74
CA GLY A 35 -35.16 -36.37 -6.37
C GLY A 35 -35.28 -35.25 -5.35
N GLY A 36 -36.02 -35.51 -4.27
CA GLY A 36 -36.18 -34.55 -3.15
C GLY A 36 -34.84 -34.31 -2.41
N ALA A 37 -34.07 -35.37 -2.15
CA ALA A 37 -32.77 -35.27 -1.51
C ALA A 37 -31.73 -34.52 -2.38
N LEU A 38 -31.75 -34.76 -3.70
CA LEU A 38 -30.93 -34.03 -4.64
C LEU A 38 -31.31 -32.54 -4.72
N ALA A 39 -32.58 -32.22 -4.75
CA ALA A 39 -33.06 -30.85 -4.78
C ALA A 39 -32.70 -30.08 -3.48
N LEU A 40 -32.85 -30.76 -2.33
CA LEU A 40 -32.42 -30.18 -1.04
C LEU A 40 -30.88 -30.06 -0.96
N GLY A 41 -30.13 -31.01 -1.48
CA GLY A 41 -28.65 -30.95 -1.55
C GLY A 41 -28.16 -29.83 -2.45
N LEU A 42 -28.77 -29.62 -3.60
CA LEU A 42 -28.47 -28.51 -4.50
C LEU A 42 -28.90 -27.15 -3.94
N ALA A 43 -30.03 -27.09 -3.22
CA ALA A 43 -30.46 -25.87 -2.56
C ALA A 43 -29.52 -25.48 -1.41
N SER A 44 -28.96 -26.45 -0.67
CA SER A 44 -27.98 -26.21 0.39
C SER A 44 -26.61 -25.85 -0.17
N ALA A 45 -26.18 -26.47 -1.26
CA ALA A 45 -24.95 -26.11 -1.96
C ALA A 45 -25.06 -24.76 -2.67
N GLY A 46 -26.21 -24.46 -3.27
CA GLY A 46 -26.50 -23.15 -3.85
C GLY A 46 -26.59 -22.05 -2.80
N GLY A 47 -27.09 -22.38 -1.59
CA GLY A 47 -27.15 -21.43 -0.47
C GLY A 47 -25.77 -21.00 0.03
N THR A 48 -24.81 -21.93 0.10
CA THR A 48 -23.42 -21.59 0.44
C THR A 48 -22.72 -20.86 -0.69
N TYR A 49 -22.99 -21.19 -1.94
CA TYR A 49 -22.51 -20.42 -3.09
C TYR A 49 -23.13 -19.03 -3.19
N ALA A 50 -24.41 -18.89 -2.87
CA ALA A 50 -25.08 -17.60 -2.81
C ALA A 50 -24.57 -16.74 -1.64
N LEU A 51 -24.13 -17.35 -0.53
CA LEU A 51 -23.49 -16.64 0.58
C LEU A 51 -22.06 -16.22 0.25
N LEU A 52 -21.33 -17.00 -0.57
CA LEU A 52 -19.98 -16.65 -1.03
C LEU A 52 -20.00 -15.71 -2.24
N ASN A 53 -21.08 -15.73 -3.03
CA ASN A 53 -21.33 -14.82 -4.15
C ASN A 53 -22.46 -13.82 -3.89
N ALA A 54 -23.03 -13.77 -2.71
CA ALA A 54 -23.76 -12.60 -2.27
C ALA A 54 -22.72 -11.48 -2.17
N SER A 55 -22.43 -10.85 -3.29
CA SER A 55 -22.08 -9.46 -3.29
C SER A 55 -23.25 -8.77 -2.60
N VAL A 56 -23.17 -8.65 -1.28
CA VAL A 56 -23.89 -7.59 -0.60
C VAL A 56 -23.40 -6.36 -1.34
N GLN A 57 -24.23 -5.80 -2.18
CA GLN A 57 -24.04 -4.43 -2.62
C GLN A 57 -24.21 -3.63 -1.32
N THR A 58 -23.14 -3.55 -0.56
CA THR A 58 -22.96 -2.43 0.34
C THR A 58 -23.20 -1.20 -0.53
N PRO A 59 -24.09 -0.28 -0.13
CA PRO A 59 -24.21 0.99 -0.83
C PRO A 59 -22.79 1.46 -1.08
N ALA A 60 -22.48 1.83 -2.31
CA ALA A 60 -21.12 2.08 -2.77
C ALA A 60 -20.43 2.95 -1.72
N VAL A 61 -19.59 2.33 -0.89
CA VAL A 61 -18.69 3.06 0.00
C VAL A 61 -17.65 3.60 -0.95
N THR A 62 -17.77 4.87 -1.28
CA THR A 62 -16.73 5.58 -2.02
C THR A 62 -15.54 5.64 -1.08
N VAL A 63 -14.60 4.75 -1.25
CA VAL A 63 -13.28 4.86 -0.63
C VAL A 63 -12.56 5.96 -1.39
N THR A 64 -12.66 7.17 -0.90
CA THR A 64 -11.84 8.28 -1.40
C THR A 64 -10.43 8.01 -0.85
N ALA A 65 -9.48 7.75 -1.73
CA ALA A 65 -8.07 7.81 -1.36
C ALA A 65 -7.80 9.23 -0.84
N GLY A 66 -7.20 9.34 0.35
CA GLY A 66 -6.81 10.62 0.90
C GLY A 66 -5.91 11.38 -0.07
N THR A 67 -6.07 12.68 -0.17
CA THR A 67 -5.17 13.53 -0.95
C THR A 67 -3.86 13.68 -0.20
N PHE A 68 -2.75 13.45 -0.88
CA PHE A 68 -1.43 13.63 -0.30
C PHE A 68 -0.55 14.45 -1.23
N GLU A 69 -0.11 15.60 -0.76
CA GLU A 69 0.83 16.49 -1.46
C GLU A 69 1.83 17.06 -0.46
N LEU A 70 3.09 17.11 -0.82
CA LEU A 70 4.13 17.83 -0.09
C LEU A 70 4.48 19.13 -0.80
N ARG A 71 4.67 20.19 -0.03
CA ARG A 71 5.21 21.46 -0.53
C ARG A 71 6.49 21.83 0.19
N VAL A 72 7.50 22.18 -0.57
CA VAL A 72 8.78 22.70 -0.06
C VAL A 72 8.80 24.21 -0.27
N ASN A 73 8.93 24.98 0.80
CA ASN A 73 8.82 26.44 0.78
C ASN A 73 7.53 26.93 0.07
N GLY A 74 6.42 26.23 0.28
CA GLY A 74 5.12 26.57 -0.30
C GLY A 74 4.88 26.13 -1.75
N ALA A 75 5.84 25.49 -2.40
CA ALA A 75 5.74 24.99 -3.78
C ALA A 75 6.03 23.50 -3.89
N ALA A 76 5.61 22.85 -4.99
CA ALA A 76 5.93 21.44 -5.27
C ALA A 76 7.46 21.22 -5.43
N SER A 77 8.19 22.23 -5.84
CA SER A 77 9.66 22.25 -5.87
C SER A 77 10.16 23.66 -5.54
N SER A 78 11.31 23.75 -4.89
CA SER A 78 11.92 25.02 -4.53
C SER A 78 13.44 24.94 -4.65
N ALA A 79 14.05 25.99 -5.19
CA ALA A 79 15.49 26.12 -5.19
C ALA A 79 15.96 26.51 -3.78
N LEU A 80 16.94 25.77 -3.23
CA LEU A 80 17.56 26.12 -1.95
C LEU A 80 18.66 27.16 -2.11
N GLY A 81 18.82 27.71 -3.31
CA GLY A 81 19.80 28.73 -3.64
C GLY A 81 21.20 28.19 -3.91
N THR A 82 22.16 29.11 -4.16
CA THR A 82 23.54 28.76 -4.44
C THR A 82 24.31 28.54 -3.15
N TRP A 83 25.09 27.48 -3.08
CA TRP A 83 25.96 27.11 -1.95
C TRP A 83 27.39 27.58 -2.20
N ALA A 84 27.60 28.90 -2.21
CA ALA A 84 28.90 29.48 -2.47
C ALA A 84 29.77 29.45 -1.21
N ALA A 85 31.09 29.42 -1.42
CA ALA A 85 32.10 29.54 -0.38
C ALA A 85 32.11 28.46 0.71
N VAL A 86 31.66 27.25 0.40
CA VAL A 86 31.83 26.11 1.31
C VAL A 86 33.30 25.71 1.33
N THR A 87 33.93 25.77 2.50
CA THR A 87 35.31 25.31 2.71
C THR A 87 35.35 24.28 3.85
N PRO A 88 36.45 23.55 4.04
CA PRO A 88 36.60 22.68 5.20
C PRO A 88 36.39 23.38 6.55
N ALA A 89 36.76 24.67 6.64
CA ALA A 89 36.60 25.48 7.85
C ALA A 89 35.24 26.18 7.95
N THR A 90 34.53 26.40 6.84
CA THR A 90 33.26 27.15 6.79
C THR A 90 32.16 26.34 6.15
N PRO A 91 31.54 25.42 6.90
CA PRO A 91 30.31 24.79 6.49
C PRO A 91 29.20 25.80 6.24
N VAL A 92 28.22 25.47 5.42
CA VAL A 92 27.06 26.31 5.15
C VAL A 92 25.79 25.57 5.47
N ALA A 93 24.85 26.23 6.15
CA ALA A 93 23.54 25.69 6.46
C ALA A 93 22.43 26.56 5.86
N ARG A 94 21.35 25.94 5.41
CA ARG A 94 20.15 26.63 4.88
C ARG A 94 18.89 25.95 5.37
N SER A 95 17.94 26.78 5.80
CA SER A 95 16.62 26.32 6.21
C SER A 95 15.67 26.24 5.03
N PHE A 96 14.72 25.31 5.13
CA PHE A 96 13.56 25.21 4.26
C PHE A 96 12.39 24.60 5.03
N THR A 97 11.18 24.84 4.55
CA THR A 97 9.97 24.28 5.16
C THR A 97 9.40 23.16 4.31
N VAL A 98 8.80 22.17 4.96
CA VAL A 98 8.01 21.13 4.33
C VAL A 98 6.61 21.16 4.92
N THR A 99 5.61 21.29 4.06
CA THR A 99 4.19 21.32 4.42
C THR A 99 3.48 20.12 3.83
N SER A 100 2.73 19.40 4.65
CA SER A 100 1.75 18.42 4.18
C SER A 100 0.46 19.15 3.80
N VAL A 101 0.02 19.01 2.56
CA VAL A 101 -1.27 19.54 2.09
C VAL A 101 -2.34 18.44 2.09
N GLY A 102 -2.00 17.26 2.58
CA GLY A 102 -2.89 16.11 2.66
C GLY A 102 -3.68 16.07 3.98
N ASP A 103 -4.57 15.10 4.06
CA ASP A 103 -5.45 14.80 5.21
C ASP A 103 -4.97 13.61 6.06
N VAL A 104 -3.82 13.03 5.72
CA VAL A 104 -3.25 11.84 6.38
C VAL A 104 -1.86 12.14 6.93
N PRO A 105 -1.54 11.69 8.15
CA PRO A 105 -0.19 11.80 8.70
C PRO A 105 0.79 10.93 7.90
N SER A 106 2.04 11.35 7.86
CA SER A 106 3.09 10.67 7.08
C SER A 106 4.44 10.69 7.80
N VAL A 107 5.26 9.71 7.47
CA VAL A 107 6.68 9.68 7.82
C VAL A 107 7.49 10.20 6.65
N LEU A 108 8.27 11.25 6.88
CA LEU A 108 9.12 11.83 5.86
C LEU A 108 10.40 11.00 5.70
N ASN A 109 10.83 10.88 4.47
CA ASN A 109 12.15 10.39 4.09
C ASN A 109 12.89 11.45 3.25
N ALA A 110 14.19 11.34 3.15
CA ALA A 110 14.99 12.27 2.39
C ALA A 110 16.08 11.54 1.59
N ARG A 111 16.34 12.04 0.39
CA ARG A 111 17.39 11.55 -0.48
C ARG A 111 18.05 12.68 -1.22
N ILE A 112 19.39 12.65 -1.32
CA ILE A 112 20.15 13.55 -2.20
C ILE A 112 20.67 12.78 -3.40
N ALA A 113 20.43 13.34 -4.59
CA ALA A 113 21.01 12.89 -5.84
C ALA A 113 21.95 13.98 -6.39
N THR A 114 23.18 13.64 -6.72
CA THR A 114 24.11 14.55 -7.38
C THR A 114 23.74 14.71 -8.85
N THR A 115 23.63 15.94 -9.31
CA THR A 115 23.31 16.30 -10.70
C THR A 115 24.56 16.66 -11.50
N THR A 116 25.58 17.20 -10.81
CA THR A 116 26.88 17.45 -11.38
C THR A 116 27.92 16.92 -10.41
N SER A 117 28.82 16.07 -10.88
CA SER A 117 29.87 15.44 -10.07
C SER A 117 31.25 15.90 -10.53
N THR A 118 32.06 16.32 -9.58
CA THR A 118 33.48 16.67 -9.77
C THR A 118 34.29 15.97 -8.68
N ALA A 119 35.60 16.14 -8.65
CA ALA A 119 36.44 15.53 -7.63
C ALA A 119 36.07 15.94 -6.20
N ILE A 120 35.52 17.15 -6.00
CA ILE A 120 35.06 17.62 -4.69
C ILE A 120 33.85 16.87 -4.16
N THR A 121 33.07 16.22 -5.02
CA THR A 121 31.84 15.48 -4.62
C THR A 121 32.14 14.40 -3.59
N ALA A 122 33.24 13.68 -3.73
CA ALA A 122 33.67 12.64 -2.79
C ALA A 122 34.09 13.21 -1.40
N ASN A 123 34.39 14.49 -1.33
CA ASN A 123 34.73 15.19 -0.10
C ASN A 123 33.59 16.03 0.48
N THR A 124 32.44 16.05 -0.17
CA THR A 124 31.27 16.80 0.27
C THR A 124 30.35 15.91 1.12
N GLN A 125 29.99 16.43 2.28
CA GLN A 125 29.09 15.80 3.22
C GLN A 125 27.83 16.64 3.42
N ALA A 126 26.73 15.99 3.75
CA ALA A 126 25.46 16.63 4.08
C ALA A 126 24.92 16.15 5.44
N ARG A 127 24.15 17.00 6.08
CA ARG A 127 23.36 16.71 7.27
C ARG A 127 22.02 17.38 7.13
N LEU A 128 20.94 16.65 7.41
CA LEU A 128 19.59 17.16 7.43
C LEU A 128 19.02 16.98 8.83
N THR A 129 18.55 18.09 9.42
CA THR A 129 18.08 18.13 10.81
C THR A 129 16.77 18.91 10.91
N PRO A 130 15.72 18.37 11.58
CA PRO A 130 14.55 19.16 11.91
C PRO A 130 14.90 20.26 12.91
N VAL A 131 14.34 21.46 12.74
CA VAL A 131 14.58 22.63 13.59
C VAL A 131 13.25 23.32 13.92
N ALA A 132 13.22 24.05 15.02
CA ALA A 132 12.00 24.72 15.46
C ALA A 132 11.55 25.82 14.47
N ASN A 133 12.48 26.54 13.87
CA ASN A 133 12.22 27.62 12.90
C ASN A 133 13.49 27.90 12.08
N ALA A 134 13.40 28.79 11.10
CA ALA A 134 14.52 29.14 10.21
C ALA A 134 15.71 29.75 10.96
N ALA A 135 15.48 30.52 12.01
CA ALA A 135 16.56 31.12 12.81
C ALA A 135 17.36 30.08 13.63
N ALA A 136 16.78 28.93 13.91
CA ALA A 136 17.46 27.83 14.58
C ALA A 136 18.36 26.99 13.63
N CYS A 137 18.35 27.28 12.34
CA CYS A 137 19.19 26.60 11.37
C CYS A 137 20.63 27.13 11.45
N ALA A 138 21.51 26.30 11.94
CA ALA A 138 22.93 26.61 12.12
C ALA A 138 23.80 25.41 11.69
N VAL A 139 25.08 25.67 11.48
CA VAL A 139 26.06 24.60 11.26
C VAL A 139 26.34 23.84 12.55
N GLY A 140 26.64 22.56 12.44
CA GLY A 140 26.99 21.74 13.60
C GLY A 140 25.83 21.22 14.42
N LEU A 141 24.59 21.33 13.93
CA LEU A 141 23.43 20.73 14.58
C LEU A 141 23.58 19.20 14.68
N GLY A 142 22.79 18.59 15.57
CA GLY A 142 22.72 17.13 15.72
C GLY A 142 22.19 16.45 14.45
N GLY A 143 22.36 15.13 14.38
CA GLY A 143 21.87 14.30 13.28
C GLY A 143 22.98 13.63 12.47
N PRO A 144 22.64 12.67 11.61
CA PRO A 144 23.60 11.90 10.84
C PRO A 144 24.28 12.79 9.78
N LEU A 145 25.61 12.86 9.86
CA LEU A 145 26.45 13.47 8.83
C LEU A 145 26.95 12.34 7.91
N ALA A 146 26.65 12.40 6.64
CA ALA A 146 27.03 11.41 5.66
C ALA A 146 27.48 12.04 4.34
N ASP A 147 28.04 11.25 3.45
CA ASP A 147 28.46 11.71 2.15
C ASP A 147 27.28 12.25 1.35
N LEU A 148 27.47 13.38 0.68
CA LEU A 148 26.43 14.02 -0.14
C LEU A 148 25.94 13.06 -1.23
N SER A 149 26.91 12.39 -1.88
CA SER A 149 26.58 11.38 -2.89
C SER A 149 25.96 10.14 -2.22
N GLY A 150 24.70 9.87 -2.55
CA GLY A 150 23.98 8.75 -1.97
C GLY A 150 23.42 8.98 -0.56
N TYR A 151 23.38 10.23 -0.10
CA TYR A 151 22.74 10.58 1.17
C TYR A 151 21.28 10.12 1.20
N THR A 152 20.92 9.34 2.21
CA THR A 152 19.55 8.87 2.40
C THR A 152 19.17 8.83 3.88
N LEU A 153 17.94 9.24 4.19
CA LEU A 153 17.33 9.08 5.50
C LEU A 153 15.97 8.39 5.30
N GLY A 154 15.86 7.16 5.74
CA GLY A 154 14.61 6.38 5.61
C GLY A 154 13.49 6.88 6.53
N SER A 155 13.84 7.53 7.65
CA SER A 155 12.89 8.19 8.55
C SER A 155 13.52 9.48 9.02
N LEU A 156 13.09 10.60 8.43
CA LEU A 156 13.52 11.93 8.79
C LEU A 156 12.73 12.47 9.98
N ASP A 157 11.39 12.43 9.86
CA ASP A 157 10.48 12.99 10.86
C ASP A 157 9.03 12.58 10.54
N ARG A 158 8.13 12.82 11.47
CA ARG A 158 6.69 12.60 11.29
C ARG A 158 6.00 13.93 11.03
N LEU A 159 5.14 13.98 10.02
CA LEU A 159 4.40 15.17 9.63
C LEU A 159 2.90 14.88 9.73
N ALA A 160 2.19 15.61 10.58
CA ALA A 160 0.74 15.51 10.67
C ALA A 160 0.06 16.14 9.43
N ALA A 161 -1.20 15.78 9.22
CA ALA A 161 -2.02 16.41 8.19
C ALA A 161 -2.05 17.92 8.35
N GLY A 162 -1.81 18.66 7.27
CA GLY A 162 -1.77 20.13 7.26
C GLY A 162 -0.58 20.77 8.01
N GLN A 163 0.31 19.97 8.59
CA GLN A 163 1.43 20.49 9.36
C GLN A 163 2.55 21.02 8.46
N THR A 164 3.20 22.09 8.93
CA THR A 164 4.45 22.60 8.39
C THR A 164 5.57 22.40 9.40
N LYS A 165 6.70 21.87 8.94
CA LYS A 165 7.93 21.77 9.73
C LYS A 165 9.11 22.40 9.00
N THR A 166 10.07 22.88 9.77
CA THR A 166 11.30 23.50 9.25
C THR A 166 12.46 22.55 9.40
N TYR A 167 13.27 22.48 8.36
CA TYR A 167 14.48 21.67 8.28
C TYR A 167 15.66 22.52 7.98
N CYS A 168 16.83 22.08 8.44
CA CYS A 168 18.12 22.68 8.20
C CYS A 168 18.98 21.69 7.43
N LEU A 169 19.38 22.03 6.21
CA LEU A 169 20.37 21.29 5.43
C LEU A 169 21.73 21.95 5.62
N GLU A 170 22.67 21.24 6.20
CA GLU A 170 24.08 21.63 6.27
C GLU A 170 24.84 20.91 5.17
N VAL A 171 25.71 21.65 4.46
CA VAL A 171 26.67 21.11 3.52
C VAL A 171 28.08 21.55 3.98
N ARG A 172 28.98 20.59 4.03
CA ARG A 172 30.38 20.83 4.45
C ARG A 172 31.35 20.01 3.62
N LEU A 173 32.60 20.47 3.60
CA LEU A 173 33.70 19.67 3.05
C LEU A 173 34.40 18.91 4.17
N ARG A 174 34.95 17.76 3.84
CA ARG A 174 35.86 17.01 4.74
C ARG A 174 37.08 17.83 5.07
N PRO A 175 37.62 17.79 6.28
CA PRO A 175 38.84 18.51 6.64
C PRO A 175 40.04 18.19 5.74
N ALA A 176 40.12 16.96 5.25
CA ALA A 176 41.20 16.51 4.36
C ALA A 176 40.99 16.80 2.87
N THR A 177 40.03 17.70 2.52
CA THR A 177 39.80 18.08 1.13
C THR A 177 41.02 18.73 0.52
N PRO A 178 41.59 18.21 -0.59
CA PRO A 178 42.78 18.79 -1.22
C PRO A 178 42.53 20.21 -1.73
N THR A 179 43.54 21.09 -1.58
CA THR A 179 43.47 22.47 -2.08
C THR A 179 43.35 22.55 -3.60
N THR A 180 43.82 21.52 -4.31
CA THR A 180 43.68 21.39 -5.78
C THR A 180 42.22 21.28 -6.24
N GLN A 181 41.26 21.03 -5.33
CA GLN A 181 39.83 21.02 -5.60
C GLN A 181 39.16 22.39 -5.36
N SER A 182 39.94 23.42 -5.02
CA SER A 182 39.43 24.78 -4.87
C SER A 182 38.77 25.26 -6.16
N GLY A 183 37.63 25.91 -6.04
CA GLY A 183 36.85 26.40 -7.17
C GLY A 183 35.96 25.34 -7.88
N GLN A 184 36.08 24.08 -7.49
CA GLN A 184 35.17 23.05 -8.01
C GLN A 184 33.79 23.16 -7.35
N GLY A 185 32.75 22.71 -8.07
CA GLY A 185 31.38 22.71 -7.61
C GLY A 185 30.75 21.32 -7.68
N VAL A 186 29.72 21.12 -6.87
CA VAL A 186 28.85 19.96 -6.93
C VAL A 186 27.40 20.45 -7.05
N GLY A 187 26.67 19.89 -8.01
CA GLY A 187 25.25 20.10 -8.14
C GLY A 187 24.50 18.94 -7.48
N PHE A 188 23.40 19.24 -6.80
CA PHE A 188 22.57 18.19 -6.21
C PHE A 188 21.10 18.59 -6.12
N THR A 189 20.26 17.58 -6.05
CA THR A 189 18.83 17.70 -5.76
C THR A 189 18.51 16.98 -4.46
N LEU A 190 17.87 17.66 -3.52
CA LEU A 190 17.28 17.05 -2.34
C LEU A 190 15.84 16.70 -2.65
N THR A 191 15.49 15.44 -2.51
CA THR A 191 14.11 14.95 -2.63
C THR A 191 13.60 14.60 -1.23
N ILE A 192 12.48 15.19 -0.84
CA ILE A 192 11.74 14.79 0.34
C ILE A 192 10.58 13.93 -0.12
N GLY A 193 10.57 12.70 0.32
CA GLY A 193 9.46 11.77 0.14
C GLY A 193 8.64 11.67 1.42
N ALA A 194 7.45 11.09 1.31
CA ALA A 194 6.64 10.79 2.47
C ALA A 194 5.85 9.50 2.26
N ASP A 195 5.88 8.67 3.27
CA ASP A 195 5.13 7.43 3.34
C ASP A 195 3.93 7.64 4.27
N GLN A 196 2.72 7.38 3.78
CA GLN A 196 1.52 7.50 4.61
C GLN A 196 1.56 6.45 5.72
N GLU A 197 1.18 6.85 6.93
CA GLU A 197 1.03 5.91 8.02
C GLU A 197 -0.30 5.16 7.87
N ALA A 198 -0.22 3.82 7.96
CA ALA A 198 -1.42 3.01 8.07
C ALA A 198 -2.17 3.36 9.37
N ARG A 199 -3.48 3.52 9.23
CA ARG A 199 -4.39 3.69 10.38
C ARG A 199 -4.59 2.38 11.11
#